data_710f78e65d7ffbdb29c381779d7c4fab
#
_entry.id   710f78e65d7ffbdb29c381779d7c4fab
#
_cell.length_a   1.000
_cell.length_b   1.000
_cell.length_c   1.000
_cell.angle_alpha   90.00
_cell.angle_beta   90.00
_cell.angle_gamma   90.00
#
_symmetry.space_group_name_H-M   'P 1'
#
loop_
_entity.id
_entity.type
_entity.pdbx_description
1 polymer ?
#
loop_
_entity_poly.entity_id
_entity_poly.type
_entity_poly.pdbx_seq_one_letter_code
_entity_poly.pdbx_strand_id
1 'polypeptide(L)'
;MTNAEHRRESELTRSELNTQKWVCLFATKNYRGRSRELARRVGNHVFKIVVGKQFDGDGREIEVGVLKVPAYKVLVALFHIWESRGKPLDWVTSSLYELADVMDRRWGGSLAKELKDQLRSLRDIPIQWIGFFYRGEDRYISILEDQPLRFIKVKFLTTKKAGREIECRFMFKFDERILENLLLGYTKPVRLDVISKLSEIATLVYCHVDVVMADKTEYTRRSRELFEDLGLTSKRYKYPSWRKAALERVIEELVGKPLTTGILTDISLRPTKDRKDFNVRFVKEPFRRPVSQKSDAEVRELVEEMERVLGVGDKNRGFYITIARNCPAELIRAALKDTVEEERSGRITGSKAQFFGYWIQYLAAKRGIDLGLKSSFGELLDTG
;
A
#
# COMPACT_ATOMS: atom_id res chain seq x y z
N MET A 1 -15.37 -17.52 18.30
CA MET A 1 -14.98 -16.95 16.97
C MET A 1 -15.31 -17.97 15.90
N THR A 2 -16.15 -17.61 14.96
CA THR A 2 -16.57 -18.51 13.88
C THR A 2 -15.48 -18.59 12.78
N ASN A 3 -15.46 -19.68 12.00
CA ASN A 3 -14.53 -19.85 10.86
C ASN A 3 -14.61 -18.68 9.83
N ALA A 4 -15.74 -17.95 9.81
CA ALA A 4 -15.93 -16.76 8.97
C ALA A 4 -15.20 -15.53 9.52
N GLU A 5 -15.07 -15.41 10.85
CA GLU A 5 -14.30 -14.33 11.51
C GLU A 5 -12.81 -14.56 11.33
N HIS A 6 -12.35 -15.81 11.45
CA HIS A 6 -10.95 -16.18 11.20
C HIS A 6 -10.52 -15.95 9.72
N ARG A 7 -11.45 -16.21 8.76
CA ARG A 7 -11.20 -15.88 7.34
C ARG A 7 -11.11 -14.37 7.09
N ARG A 8 -11.96 -13.55 7.73
CA ARG A 8 -11.91 -12.08 7.58
C ARG A 8 -10.64 -11.48 8.16
N GLU A 9 -10.07 -12.07 9.20
CA GLU A 9 -8.82 -11.63 9.82
C GLU A 9 -7.59 -11.86 8.93
N SER A 10 -7.60 -12.85 8.03
CA SER A 10 -6.47 -13.16 7.13
C SER A 10 -6.37 -12.27 5.89
N GLU A 11 -7.35 -11.41 5.64
CA GLU A 11 -7.52 -10.68 4.37
C GLU A 11 -6.76 -9.35 4.28
N LEU A 12 -6.35 -8.78 5.41
CA LEU A 12 -5.56 -7.55 5.46
C LEU A 12 -4.06 -7.84 5.53
N THR A 13 -3.29 -7.13 4.74
CA THR A 13 -1.83 -7.18 4.71
C THR A 13 -1.27 -5.79 5.01
N ARG A 14 -0.13 -5.72 5.68
CA ARG A 14 0.60 -4.46 5.81
C ARG A 14 1.46 -4.23 4.58
N SER A 15 1.24 -3.13 3.90
CA SER A 15 2.06 -2.69 2.78
C SER A 15 2.96 -1.53 3.20
N GLU A 16 4.16 -1.47 2.67
CA GLU A 16 5.07 -0.35 2.90
C GLU A 16 4.43 0.97 2.40
N LEU A 17 4.57 2.03 3.19
CA LEU A 17 3.79 3.27 3.05
C LEU A 17 4.03 3.99 1.72
N ASN A 18 5.29 4.13 1.27
CA ASN A 18 5.57 4.80 0.00
C ASN A 18 5.00 4.03 -1.19
N THR A 19 5.10 2.71 -1.17
CA THR A 19 4.51 1.83 -2.19
C THR A 19 3.00 2.02 -2.30
N GLN A 20 2.33 2.16 -1.17
CA GLN A 20 0.88 2.31 -1.11
C GLN A 20 0.43 3.71 -1.57
N LYS A 21 1.13 4.75 -1.13
CA LYS A 21 0.85 6.14 -1.53
C LYS A 21 1.09 6.41 -3.01
N TRP A 22 2.06 5.72 -3.60
CA TRP A 22 2.50 5.96 -4.97
C TRP A 22 2.23 4.76 -5.89
N VAL A 23 1.07 4.13 -5.73
CA VAL A 23 0.65 3.02 -6.61
C VAL A 23 0.70 3.39 -8.09
N CYS A 24 0.63 4.68 -8.41
CA CYS A 24 0.78 5.20 -9.78
C CYS A 24 2.14 4.89 -10.43
N LEU A 25 3.15 4.49 -9.68
CA LEU A 25 4.43 4.02 -10.24
C LEU A 25 4.27 2.72 -11.06
N PHE A 26 3.21 1.95 -10.80
CA PHE A 26 2.90 0.73 -11.55
C PHE A 26 2.02 1.05 -12.76
N ALA A 27 2.54 0.82 -13.94
CA ALA A 27 1.81 1.05 -15.19
C ALA A 27 0.82 -0.08 -15.47
N THR A 28 -0.23 0.22 -16.23
CA THR A 28 -1.09 -0.83 -16.81
C THR A 28 -0.34 -1.63 -17.88
N LYS A 29 -0.80 -2.86 -18.20
CA LYS A 29 -0.22 -3.72 -19.24
C LYS A 29 -0.17 -3.05 -20.61
N ASN A 30 -1.08 -2.12 -20.89
CA ASN A 30 -1.17 -1.41 -22.15
C ASN A 30 -0.14 -0.27 -22.30
N TYR A 31 0.58 0.08 -21.24
CA TYR A 31 1.68 1.04 -21.34
C TYR A 31 2.85 0.43 -22.13
N ARG A 32 3.29 1.13 -23.19
CA ARG A 32 4.30 0.63 -24.15
C ARG A 32 5.70 1.20 -23.93
N GLY A 33 5.86 2.23 -23.08
CA GLY A 33 7.17 2.79 -22.79
C GLY A 33 8.07 1.80 -22.05
N ARG A 34 9.36 1.92 -22.25
CA ARG A 34 10.41 1.13 -21.55
C ARG A 34 10.92 1.82 -20.30
N SER A 35 10.57 3.09 -20.11
CA SER A 35 10.77 3.85 -18.89
C SER A 35 9.54 4.68 -18.57
N ARG A 36 9.48 5.23 -17.37
CA ARG A 36 8.37 6.08 -16.95
C ARG A 36 8.85 7.15 -16.00
N GLU A 37 8.38 8.35 -16.22
CA GLU A 37 8.63 9.48 -15.34
C GLU A 37 7.30 10.02 -14.82
N LEU A 38 7.21 10.21 -13.51
CA LEU A 38 6.07 10.79 -12.81
C LEU A 38 6.60 12.00 -12.05
N ALA A 39 6.02 13.15 -12.28
CA ALA A 39 6.35 14.35 -11.54
C ALA A 39 5.09 14.98 -10.96
N ARG A 40 5.17 15.44 -9.73
CA ARG A 40 4.13 16.23 -9.07
C ARG A 40 4.75 17.48 -8.47
N ARG A 41 4.01 18.56 -8.52
CA ARG A 41 4.39 19.80 -7.86
C ARG A 41 3.50 19.98 -6.63
N VAL A 42 4.13 20.21 -5.48
CA VAL A 42 3.44 20.54 -4.23
C VAL A 42 4.09 21.82 -3.70
N GLY A 43 3.37 22.92 -3.81
CA GLY A 43 3.94 24.25 -3.54
C GLY A 43 5.13 24.55 -4.45
N ASN A 44 6.28 24.85 -3.84
CA ASN A 44 7.54 25.12 -4.55
C ASN A 44 8.40 23.87 -4.79
N HIS A 45 7.98 22.70 -4.31
CA HIS A 45 8.74 21.46 -4.45
C HIS A 45 8.25 20.64 -5.64
N VAL A 46 9.19 20.11 -6.42
CA VAL A 46 8.90 19.14 -7.48
C VAL A 46 9.33 17.76 -7.00
N PHE A 47 8.40 16.87 -6.93
CA PHE A 47 8.62 15.46 -6.60
C PHE A 47 8.66 14.65 -7.88
N LYS A 48 9.65 13.78 -8.00
CA LYS A 48 9.86 13.01 -9.22
C LYS A 48 10.16 11.55 -8.92
N ILE A 49 9.48 10.65 -9.64
CA ILE A 49 9.80 9.22 -9.68
C ILE A 49 10.21 8.87 -11.11
N VAL A 50 11.35 8.20 -11.26
CA VAL A 50 11.79 7.64 -12.54
C VAL A 50 11.84 6.12 -12.40
N VAL A 51 11.14 5.41 -13.26
CA VAL A 51 11.07 3.95 -13.28
C VAL A 51 11.69 3.43 -14.56
N GLY A 52 12.59 2.47 -14.43
CA GLY A 52 13.15 1.74 -15.56
C GLY A 52 14.29 2.43 -16.30
N LYS A 53 14.95 3.41 -15.70
CA LYS A 53 16.17 4.01 -16.22
C LYS A 53 17.35 3.66 -15.33
N GLN A 54 18.47 3.32 -15.93
CA GLN A 54 19.75 3.09 -15.26
C GLN A 54 20.90 3.42 -16.21
N PHE A 55 22.12 3.53 -15.67
CA PHE A 55 23.34 3.62 -16.49
C PHE A 55 23.89 2.22 -16.76
N ASP A 56 24.41 2.01 -17.95
CA ASP A 56 25.20 0.82 -18.29
C ASP A 56 26.67 0.98 -17.84
N GLY A 57 27.50 -0.04 -18.12
CA GLY A 57 28.92 -0.04 -17.77
C GLY A 57 29.74 1.07 -18.45
N ASP A 58 29.23 1.66 -19.53
CA ASP A 58 29.86 2.76 -20.28
C ASP A 58 29.32 4.14 -19.84
N GLY A 59 28.45 4.20 -18.82
CA GLY A 59 27.84 5.43 -18.32
C GLY A 59 26.72 5.98 -19.21
N ARG A 60 26.17 5.18 -20.13
CA ARG A 60 25.04 5.58 -20.97
C ARG A 60 23.73 5.24 -20.30
N GLU A 61 22.76 6.18 -20.33
CA GLU A 61 21.41 5.92 -19.84
C GLU A 61 20.71 4.89 -20.73
N ILE A 62 20.22 3.79 -20.12
CA ILE A 62 19.45 2.74 -20.78
C ILE A 62 18.08 2.56 -20.13
N GLU A 63 17.10 2.19 -20.93
CA GLU A 63 15.74 1.90 -20.50
C GLU A 63 15.50 0.39 -20.41
N VAL A 64 15.20 -0.13 -19.22
CA VAL A 64 15.10 -1.57 -18.95
C VAL A 64 13.67 -2.09 -18.84
N GLY A 65 12.68 -1.21 -18.74
CA GLY A 65 11.28 -1.57 -18.64
C GLY A 65 10.57 -0.89 -17.47
N VAL A 66 9.27 -1.10 -17.34
CA VAL A 66 8.46 -0.50 -16.29
C VAL A 66 7.74 -1.55 -15.46
N LEU A 67 7.56 -1.27 -14.19
CA LEU A 67 6.74 -2.05 -13.30
C LEU A 67 5.26 -1.98 -13.74
N LYS A 68 4.58 -3.12 -13.71
CA LYS A 68 3.16 -3.23 -14.08
C LYS A 68 2.30 -3.52 -12.85
N VAL A 69 1.01 -3.21 -12.93
CA VAL A 69 0.05 -3.48 -11.85
C VAL A 69 0.08 -4.94 -11.35
N PRO A 70 0.24 -5.97 -12.20
CA PRO A 70 0.42 -7.34 -11.68
C PRO A 70 1.64 -7.50 -10.75
N ALA A 71 2.75 -6.78 -11.00
CA ALA A 71 3.90 -6.79 -10.10
C ALA A 71 3.57 -6.14 -8.74
N TYR A 72 2.74 -5.10 -8.71
CA TYR A 72 2.23 -4.53 -7.45
C TYR A 72 1.46 -5.57 -6.62
N LYS A 73 0.55 -6.31 -7.26
CA LYS A 73 -0.22 -7.37 -6.56
C LYS A 73 0.70 -8.45 -5.98
N VAL A 74 1.71 -8.85 -6.76
CA VAL A 74 2.75 -9.80 -6.29
C VAL A 74 3.52 -9.20 -5.12
N LEU A 75 3.92 -7.93 -5.17
CA LEU A 75 4.63 -7.26 -4.09
C LEU A 75 3.82 -7.26 -2.79
N VAL A 76 2.52 -6.95 -2.85
CA VAL A 76 1.63 -7.01 -1.67
C VAL A 76 1.51 -8.43 -1.13
N ALA A 77 1.43 -9.45 -2.00
CA ALA A 77 1.44 -10.85 -1.57
C ALA A 77 2.77 -11.25 -0.91
N LEU A 78 3.91 -10.71 -1.38
CA LEU A 78 5.21 -10.93 -0.72
C LEU A 78 5.28 -10.27 0.67
N PHE A 79 4.68 -9.10 0.87
CA PHE A 79 4.54 -8.50 2.22
C PHE A 79 3.74 -9.43 3.14
N HIS A 80 2.64 -10.01 2.66
CA HIS A 80 1.83 -10.97 3.41
C HIS A 80 2.65 -12.22 3.80
N ILE A 81 3.36 -12.82 2.85
CA ILE A 81 4.21 -14.00 3.10
C ILE A 81 5.31 -13.67 4.11
N TRP A 82 5.98 -12.52 3.97
CA TRP A 82 7.01 -12.08 4.90
C TRP A 82 6.47 -11.90 6.32
N GLU A 83 5.30 -11.28 6.46
CA GLU A 83 4.63 -11.08 7.74
C GLU A 83 4.24 -12.41 8.40
N SER A 84 3.64 -13.34 7.61
CA SER A 84 3.25 -14.68 8.08
C SER A 84 4.44 -15.55 8.52
N ARG A 85 5.65 -15.26 8.03
CA ARG A 85 6.90 -15.95 8.40
C ARG A 85 7.60 -15.31 9.62
N GLY A 86 6.93 -14.41 10.34
CA GLY A 86 7.49 -13.76 11.54
C GLY A 86 8.49 -12.64 11.22
N LYS A 87 8.36 -11.99 10.07
CA LYS A 87 9.12 -10.79 9.67
C LYS A 87 10.65 -11.00 9.66
N PRO A 88 11.18 -12.00 8.96
CA PRO A 88 12.61 -12.28 8.95
C PRO A 88 13.41 -11.11 8.35
N LEU A 89 14.59 -10.87 8.91
CA LEU A 89 15.51 -9.81 8.45
C LEU A 89 16.29 -10.20 7.19
N ASP A 90 16.31 -11.47 6.86
CA ASP A 90 17.05 -12.04 5.74
C ASP A 90 16.12 -12.73 4.74
N TRP A 91 16.64 -13.68 3.99
CA TRP A 91 15.94 -14.36 2.92
C TRP A 91 14.71 -15.14 3.41
N VAL A 92 13.58 -14.93 2.72
CA VAL A 92 12.34 -15.68 2.90
C VAL A 92 12.22 -16.71 1.79
N THR A 93 12.02 -17.97 2.18
CA THR A 93 11.76 -19.05 1.21
C THR A 93 10.26 -19.18 0.98
N SER A 94 9.83 -19.23 -0.28
CA SER A 94 8.46 -19.44 -0.70
C SER A 94 8.38 -20.25 -1.98
N SER A 95 7.16 -20.49 -2.46
CA SER A 95 6.90 -21.14 -3.74
C SER A 95 5.95 -20.30 -4.60
N LEU A 96 6.00 -20.54 -5.92
CA LEU A 96 5.06 -19.91 -6.83
C LEU A 96 3.63 -20.38 -6.57
N TYR A 97 3.46 -21.60 -6.02
CA TYR A 97 2.17 -22.13 -5.62
C TYR A 97 1.62 -21.35 -4.40
N GLU A 98 2.42 -21.19 -3.34
CA GLU A 98 2.05 -20.40 -2.16
C GLU A 98 1.71 -18.96 -2.54
N LEU A 99 2.50 -18.36 -3.44
CA LEU A 99 2.23 -17.01 -3.94
C LEU A 99 0.89 -16.92 -4.68
N ALA A 100 0.55 -17.93 -5.50
CA ALA A 100 -0.72 -18.01 -6.19
C ALA A 100 -1.90 -18.19 -5.21
N ASP A 101 -1.72 -19.02 -4.18
CA ASP A 101 -2.70 -19.31 -3.13
C ASP A 101 -3.02 -18.05 -2.31
N VAL A 102 -1.98 -17.34 -1.84
CA VAL A 102 -2.13 -16.05 -1.13
C VAL A 102 -2.86 -15.00 -1.98
N MET A 103 -2.71 -15.04 -3.30
CA MET A 103 -3.42 -14.15 -4.23
C MET A 103 -4.82 -14.66 -4.63
N ASP A 104 -5.30 -15.77 -4.07
CA ASP A 104 -6.54 -16.45 -4.44
C ASP A 104 -6.64 -16.69 -5.97
N ARG A 105 -5.54 -17.17 -6.59
CA ARG A 105 -5.46 -17.43 -8.02
C ARG A 105 -5.29 -18.93 -8.29
N ARG A 106 -6.10 -19.45 -9.23
CA ARG A 106 -6.03 -20.85 -9.64
C ARG A 106 -4.66 -21.18 -10.23
N TRP A 107 -3.96 -22.15 -9.64
CA TRP A 107 -2.66 -22.60 -10.07
C TRP A 107 -2.68 -23.19 -11.50
N GLY A 108 -1.63 -22.90 -12.28
CA GLY A 108 -1.40 -23.45 -13.61
C GLY A 108 -0.10 -22.92 -14.22
N GLY A 109 0.37 -23.57 -15.30
CA GLY A 109 1.66 -23.25 -15.92
C GLY A 109 1.76 -21.81 -16.45
N SER A 110 0.66 -21.27 -17.00
CA SER A 110 0.59 -19.87 -17.45
C SER A 110 0.78 -18.91 -16.28
N LEU A 111 0.10 -19.17 -15.14
CA LEU A 111 0.25 -18.36 -13.94
C LEU A 111 1.67 -18.45 -13.37
N ALA A 112 2.26 -19.65 -13.34
CA ALA A 112 3.63 -19.81 -12.88
C ALA A 112 4.63 -18.96 -13.67
N LYS A 113 4.47 -18.91 -15.00
CA LYS A 113 5.27 -18.03 -15.87
C LYS A 113 5.04 -16.56 -15.56
N GLU A 114 3.77 -16.15 -15.48
CA GLU A 114 3.40 -14.77 -15.11
C GLU A 114 4.04 -14.35 -13.78
N LEU A 115 3.89 -15.15 -12.72
CA LEU A 115 4.45 -14.85 -11.40
C LEU A 115 5.98 -14.73 -11.43
N LYS A 116 6.68 -15.62 -12.16
CA LYS A 116 8.14 -15.50 -12.36
C LYS A 116 8.51 -14.18 -13.03
N ASP A 117 7.77 -13.79 -14.07
CA ASP A 117 8.04 -12.55 -14.79
C ASP A 117 7.78 -11.31 -13.91
N GLN A 118 6.76 -11.35 -13.04
CA GLN A 118 6.53 -10.27 -12.07
C GLN A 118 7.64 -10.21 -11.00
N LEU A 119 8.08 -11.36 -10.47
CA LEU A 119 9.20 -11.41 -9.52
C LEU A 119 10.50 -10.87 -10.13
N ARG A 120 10.78 -11.21 -11.40
CA ARG A 120 11.92 -10.64 -12.15
C ARG A 120 11.77 -9.14 -12.32
N SER A 121 10.58 -8.65 -12.67
CA SER A 121 10.33 -7.21 -12.81
C SER A 121 10.59 -6.46 -11.50
N LEU A 122 10.14 -6.98 -10.35
CA LEU A 122 10.40 -6.38 -9.03
C LEU A 122 11.89 -6.40 -8.65
N ARG A 123 12.67 -7.39 -9.14
CA ARG A 123 14.11 -7.50 -8.93
C ARG A 123 14.90 -6.57 -9.83
N ASP A 124 14.52 -6.49 -11.13
CA ASP A 124 15.39 -5.93 -12.15
C ASP A 124 15.11 -4.46 -12.47
N ILE A 125 13.85 -4.01 -12.33
CA ILE A 125 13.46 -2.66 -12.70
C ILE A 125 13.84 -1.67 -11.62
N PRO A 126 14.76 -0.72 -11.90
CA PRO A 126 15.20 0.29 -10.95
C PRO A 126 14.19 1.42 -10.82
N ILE A 127 14.12 2.01 -9.63
CA ILE A 127 13.31 3.18 -9.31
C ILE A 127 14.21 4.24 -8.67
N GLN A 128 14.19 5.43 -9.23
CA GLN A 128 14.75 6.62 -8.62
C GLN A 128 13.59 7.40 -8.00
N TRP A 129 13.79 7.90 -6.80
CA TRP A 129 12.78 8.60 -6.02
C TRP A 129 13.36 9.92 -5.50
N ILE A 130 12.98 11.01 -6.11
CA ILE A 130 13.65 12.29 -5.89
C ILE A 130 12.79 13.15 -4.97
N GLY A 131 13.33 13.44 -3.77
CA GLY A 131 12.81 14.46 -2.86
C GLY A 131 11.74 14.02 -1.87
N PHE A 132 11.23 12.76 -1.90
CA PHE A 132 10.05 12.43 -1.09
C PHE A 132 9.86 10.96 -0.72
N PHE A 133 10.91 10.15 -0.75
CA PHE A 133 10.82 8.82 -0.16
C PHE A 133 10.78 8.97 1.37
N TYR A 134 9.65 8.64 1.97
CA TYR A 134 9.40 8.83 3.40
C TYR A 134 10.13 7.76 4.22
N ARG A 135 10.87 8.21 5.24
CA ARG A 135 11.61 7.38 6.18
C ARG A 135 11.23 7.61 7.63
N GLY A 136 10.05 8.14 7.87
CA GLY A 136 9.55 8.47 9.20
C GLY A 136 10.09 9.78 9.77
N GLU A 137 9.53 10.22 10.91
CA GLU A 137 9.92 11.45 11.62
C GLU A 137 9.94 12.69 10.72
N ASP A 138 8.99 12.77 9.76
CA ASP A 138 8.89 13.82 8.75
C ASP A 138 10.14 13.96 7.86
N ARG A 139 10.96 12.91 7.81
CA ARG A 139 12.14 12.86 6.94
C ARG A 139 11.81 12.27 5.58
N TYR A 140 12.19 13.01 4.56
CA TYR A 140 12.11 12.59 3.17
C TYR A 140 13.51 12.54 2.58
N ILE A 141 13.83 11.46 1.89
CA ILE A 141 15.11 11.28 1.21
C ILE A 141 14.93 11.15 -0.29
N SER A 142 15.99 11.39 -1.03
CA SER A 142 16.10 11.04 -2.45
C SER A 142 16.80 9.69 -2.59
N ILE A 143 16.28 8.86 -3.50
CA ILE A 143 16.91 7.62 -3.96
C ILE A 143 17.34 7.89 -5.39
N LEU A 144 18.64 8.11 -5.58
CA LEU A 144 19.22 8.57 -6.84
C LEU A 144 19.62 7.39 -7.75
N GLU A 145 20.14 7.73 -8.90
CA GLU A 145 20.49 6.81 -9.99
C GLU A 145 21.68 5.92 -9.72
N ASP A 146 22.62 6.35 -8.87
CA ASP A 146 23.79 5.55 -8.47
C ASP A 146 23.40 4.33 -7.60
N GLN A 147 22.34 4.45 -6.82
CA GLN A 147 21.81 3.40 -5.97
C GLN A 147 20.27 3.31 -6.07
N PRO A 148 19.73 3.01 -7.26
CA PRO A 148 18.28 2.98 -7.45
C PRO A 148 17.62 1.89 -6.59
N LEU A 149 16.39 2.16 -6.16
CA LEU A 149 15.57 1.18 -5.46
C LEU A 149 15.20 0.03 -6.40
N ARG A 150 15.31 -1.20 -5.94
CA ARG A 150 14.64 -2.39 -6.48
C ARG A 150 13.84 -3.02 -5.36
N PHE A 151 12.57 -3.34 -5.59
CA PHE A 151 11.72 -3.79 -4.48
C PHE A 151 12.24 -5.02 -3.76
N ILE A 152 12.83 -5.97 -4.51
CA ILE A 152 13.33 -7.24 -3.96
C ILE A 152 14.65 -7.68 -4.60
N LYS A 153 15.39 -8.49 -3.84
CA LYS A 153 16.34 -9.47 -4.38
C LYS A 153 15.61 -10.81 -4.48
N VAL A 154 15.75 -11.57 -5.55
CA VAL A 154 15.13 -12.90 -5.70
C VAL A 154 16.10 -13.92 -6.29
N LYS A 155 16.07 -15.13 -5.75
CA LYS A 155 16.81 -16.33 -6.24
C LYS A 155 15.78 -17.42 -6.52
N PHE A 156 15.74 -17.92 -7.75
CA PHE A 156 14.92 -19.08 -8.09
C PHE A 156 15.67 -20.36 -7.73
N LEU A 157 14.97 -21.29 -7.12
CA LEU A 157 15.53 -22.60 -6.71
C LEU A 157 15.07 -23.65 -7.71
N THR A 158 16.04 -24.27 -8.37
CA THR A 158 15.80 -25.34 -9.35
C THR A 158 15.74 -26.68 -8.64
N THR A 159 14.66 -27.44 -8.87
CA THR A 159 14.52 -28.82 -8.44
C THR A 159 14.41 -29.72 -9.67
N LYS A 160 15.10 -30.87 -9.67
CA LYS A 160 14.94 -31.91 -10.73
C LYS A 160 13.78 -32.83 -10.36
N LYS A 161 12.76 -32.92 -11.22
CA LYS A 161 11.66 -33.87 -11.09
C LYS A 161 11.46 -34.60 -12.42
N ALA A 162 11.55 -35.93 -12.42
CA ALA A 162 11.43 -36.76 -13.62
C ALA A 162 12.38 -36.32 -14.76
N GLY A 163 13.63 -36.00 -14.46
CA GLY A 163 14.64 -35.57 -15.43
C GLY A 163 14.50 -34.13 -15.93
N ARG A 164 13.45 -33.39 -15.52
CA ARG A 164 13.22 -31.98 -15.90
C ARG A 164 13.57 -31.06 -14.75
N GLU A 165 14.22 -29.96 -15.08
CA GLU A 165 14.44 -28.88 -14.13
C GLU A 165 13.15 -28.05 -13.96
N ILE A 166 12.68 -27.92 -12.71
CA ILE A 166 11.47 -27.19 -12.36
C ILE A 166 11.83 -26.11 -11.35
N GLU A 167 11.61 -24.86 -11.70
CA GLU A 167 11.76 -23.72 -10.82
C GLU A 167 10.37 -23.34 -10.23
N CYS A 168 9.95 -24.03 -9.18
CA CYS A 168 8.69 -23.74 -8.48
C CYS A 168 8.89 -23.02 -7.14
N ARG A 169 10.12 -23.02 -6.62
CA ARG A 169 10.49 -22.38 -5.35
C ARG A 169 11.39 -21.19 -5.60
N PHE A 170 11.34 -20.23 -4.71
CA PHE A 170 12.22 -19.06 -4.74
C PHE A 170 12.52 -18.59 -3.34
N MET A 171 13.59 -17.82 -3.20
CA MET A 171 13.91 -17.04 -2.02
C MET A 171 13.85 -15.57 -2.40
N PHE A 172 13.32 -14.72 -1.52
CA PHE A 172 13.31 -13.29 -1.72
C PHE A 172 13.76 -12.55 -0.46
N LYS A 173 14.25 -11.33 -0.66
CA LYS A 173 14.57 -10.37 0.40
C LYS A 173 14.19 -8.99 -0.13
N PHE A 174 13.54 -8.17 0.70
CA PHE A 174 13.25 -6.78 0.33
C PHE A 174 14.51 -5.93 0.24
N ASP A 175 14.46 -4.86 -0.54
CA ASP A 175 15.47 -3.79 -0.47
C ASP A 175 15.55 -3.29 0.98
N GLU A 176 16.76 -2.94 1.43
CA GLU A 176 16.99 -2.56 2.82
C GLU A 176 16.16 -1.37 3.27
N ARG A 177 15.92 -0.41 2.38
CA ARG A 177 15.08 0.78 2.63
C ARG A 177 13.60 0.44 2.81
N ILE A 178 13.10 -0.54 2.05
CA ILE A 178 11.75 -1.08 2.19
C ILE A 178 11.64 -1.88 3.49
N LEU A 179 12.60 -2.76 3.74
CA LEU A 179 12.63 -3.60 4.95
C LEU A 179 12.68 -2.74 6.21
N GLU A 180 13.52 -1.70 6.23
CA GLU A 180 13.61 -0.76 7.34
C GLU A 180 12.26 -0.07 7.60
N ASN A 181 11.58 0.44 6.58
CA ASN A 181 10.25 1.04 6.73
C ASN A 181 9.23 0.03 7.28
N LEU A 182 9.27 -1.23 6.82
CA LEU A 182 8.39 -2.29 7.33
C LEU A 182 8.66 -2.57 8.82
N LEU A 183 9.92 -2.63 9.23
CA LEU A 183 10.33 -2.87 10.61
C LEU A 183 10.01 -1.70 11.53
N LEU A 184 10.15 -0.46 11.04
CA LEU A 184 9.76 0.75 11.74
C LEU A 184 8.23 0.92 11.83
N GLY A 185 7.45 0.05 11.18
CA GLY A 185 6.01 0.13 11.14
C GLY A 185 5.45 1.20 10.19
N TYR A 186 6.28 1.78 9.29
CA TYR A 186 5.78 2.71 8.26
C TYR A 186 5.01 1.97 7.18
N THR A 187 3.87 1.45 7.60
CA THR A 187 3.00 0.60 6.80
C THR A 187 1.58 1.15 6.78
N LYS A 188 0.84 0.78 5.76
CA LYS A 188 -0.60 0.98 5.67
C LYS A 188 -1.27 -0.36 5.44
N PRO A 189 -2.42 -0.64 6.08
CA PRO A 189 -3.24 -1.80 5.72
C PRO A 189 -3.65 -1.75 4.26
N VAL A 190 -3.71 -2.91 3.61
CA VAL A 190 -4.23 -3.09 2.26
C VAL A 190 -5.01 -4.39 2.17
N ARG A 191 -6.11 -4.39 1.45
CA ARG A 191 -6.96 -5.56 1.25
C ARG A 191 -6.49 -6.37 0.04
N LEU A 192 -5.62 -7.34 0.30
CA LEU A 192 -5.10 -8.21 -0.75
C LEU A 192 -6.22 -9.05 -1.40
N ASP A 193 -7.20 -9.49 -0.62
CA ASP A 193 -8.39 -10.21 -1.07
C ASP A 193 -9.22 -9.44 -2.11
N VAL A 194 -9.22 -8.11 -2.02
CA VAL A 194 -9.89 -7.23 -2.98
C VAL A 194 -8.99 -6.99 -4.19
N ILE A 195 -7.77 -6.47 -3.99
CA ILE A 195 -6.91 -6.03 -5.10
C ILE A 195 -6.49 -7.17 -6.01
N SER A 196 -6.36 -8.41 -5.50
CA SER A 196 -6.00 -9.57 -6.31
C SER A 196 -7.01 -9.84 -7.43
N LYS A 197 -8.28 -9.53 -7.22
CA LYS A 197 -9.41 -9.79 -8.11
C LYS A 197 -9.73 -8.64 -9.07
N LEU A 198 -9.29 -7.41 -8.76
CA LEU A 198 -9.58 -6.23 -9.55
C LEU A 198 -8.82 -6.20 -10.87
N SER A 199 -9.39 -5.56 -11.89
CA SER A 199 -8.64 -5.17 -13.09
C SER A 199 -7.53 -4.16 -12.76
N GLU A 200 -6.63 -3.91 -13.70
CA GLU A 200 -5.48 -3.04 -13.43
C GLU A 200 -5.88 -1.59 -13.13
N ILE A 201 -6.82 -1.02 -13.89
CA ILE A 201 -7.29 0.36 -13.64
C ILE A 201 -8.07 0.41 -12.33
N ALA A 202 -8.94 -0.58 -12.07
CA ALA A 202 -9.68 -0.67 -10.83
C ALA A 202 -8.74 -0.81 -9.62
N THR A 203 -7.64 -1.56 -9.74
CA THR A 203 -6.61 -1.66 -8.69
C THR A 203 -5.98 -0.29 -8.39
N LEU A 204 -5.59 0.46 -9.42
CA LEU A 204 -5.01 1.81 -9.25
C LEU A 204 -5.99 2.77 -8.58
N VAL A 205 -7.25 2.80 -9.07
CA VAL A 205 -8.31 3.65 -8.49
C VAL A 205 -8.59 3.24 -7.05
N TYR A 206 -8.74 1.95 -6.79
CA TYR A 206 -9.00 1.42 -5.44
C TYR A 206 -7.93 1.85 -4.45
N CYS A 207 -6.67 1.61 -4.76
CA CYS A 207 -5.55 1.96 -3.87
C CYS A 207 -5.45 3.48 -3.65
N HIS A 208 -5.66 4.28 -4.70
CA HIS A 208 -5.68 5.74 -4.58
C HIS A 208 -6.82 6.21 -3.68
N VAL A 209 -8.04 5.74 -3.93
CA VAL A 209 -9.23 6.10 -3.16
C VAL A 209 -9.11 5.65 -1.71
N ASP A 210 -8.60 4.45 -1.44
CA ASP A 210 -8.37 3.94 -0.07
C ASP A 210 -7.38 4.82 0.72
N VAL A 211 -6.40 5.41 0.04
CA VAL A 211 -5.46 6.36 0.67
C VAL A 211 -6.12 7.72 0.91
N VAL A 212 -6.77 8.29 -0.12
CA VAL A 212 -7.32 9.66 -0.06
C VAL A 212 -8.54 9.74 0.85
N MET A 213 -9.35 8.69 0.87
CA MET A 213 -10.57 8.62 1.69
C MET A 213 -10.34 7.99 3.08
N ALA A 214 -9.12 7.86 3.56
CA ALA A 214 -8.88 7.23 4.86
C ALA A 214 -9.70 7.88 5.99
N ASP A 215 -9.78 9.20 6.00
CA ASP A 215 -10.52 10.03 6.97
C ASP A 215 -11.75 10.75 6.40
N LYS A 216 -12.05 10.56 5.10
CA LYS A 216 -13.16 11.23 4.40
C LYS A 216 -14.27 10.23 4.08
N THR A 217 -15.51 10.68 4.10
CA THR A 217 -16.66 9.90 3.64
C THR A 217 -17.00 10.17 2.17
N GLU A 218 -16.46 11.25 1.61
CA GLU A 218 -16.66 11.65 0.23
C GLU A 218 -15.36 12.21 -0.36
N TYR A 219 -15.11 11.89 -1.64
CA TYR A 219 -14.03 12.45 -2.43
C TYR A 219 -14.51 12.70 -3.86
N THR A 220 -14.20 13.88 -4.39
CA THR A 220 -14.54 14.25 -5.77
C THR A 220 -13.30 14.75 -6.48
N ARG A 221 -13.06 14.24 -7.69
CA ARG A 221 -11.91 14.62 -8.53
C ARG A 221 -12.34 14.73 -9.98
N ARG A 222 -11.78 15.68 -10.77
CA ARG A 222 -11.96 15.69 -12.22
C ARG A 222 -11.36 14.43 -12.84
N SER A 223 -12.03 13.84 -13.83
CA SER A 223 -11.55 12.59 -14.43
C SER A 223 -10.17 12.73 -15.04
N ARG A 224 -9.83 13.86 -15.63
CA ARG A 224 -8.48 14.14 -16.15
C ARG A 224 -7.43 14.11 -15.03
N GLU A 225 -7.66 14.85 -13.96
CA GLU A 225 -6.76 14.93 -12.83
C GLU A 225 -6.61 13.56 -12.15
N LEU A 226 -7.72 12.83 -11.96
CA LEU A 226 -7.67 11.45 -11.41
C LEU A 226 -6.78 10.55 -12.28
N PHE A 227 -6.89 10.63 -13.61
CA PHE A 227 -6.05 9.81 -14.50
C PHE A 227 -4.58 10.25 -14.48
N GLU A 228 -4.31 11.54 -14.33
CA GLU A 228 -2.96 12.08 -14.09
C GLU A 228 -2.40 11.58 -12.75
N ASP A 229 -3.20 11.63 -11.68
CA ASP A 229 -2.84 11.11 -10.34
C ASP A 229 -2.53 9.62 -10.36
N LEU A 230 -3.25 8.83 -11.16
CA LEU A 230 -3.01 7.41 -11.36
C LEU A 230 -1.89 7.12 -12.37
N GLY A 231 -1.30 8.17 -12.97
CA GLY A 231 -0.29 8.04 -13.99
C GLY A 231 -0.81 7.40 -15.28
N LEU A 232 -2.09 7.46 -15.57
CA LEU A 232 -2.71 6.95 -16.79
C LEU A 232 -2.59 7.98 -17.93
N THR A 233 -1.36 8.22 -18.40
CA THR A 233 -1.01 9.31 -19.35
C THR A 233 -1.03 8.90 -20.82
N SER A 234 -1.56 7.73 -21.17
CA SER A 234 -1.62 7.31 -22.57
C SER A 234 -2.47 8.27 -23.44
N LYS A 235 -2.11 8.42 -24.72
CA LYS A 235 -2.78 9.34 -25.66
C LYS A 235 -4.31 9.18 -25.69
N ARG A 236 -4.81 7.96 -25.55
CA ARG A 236 -6.27 7.67 -25.56
C ARG A 236 -7.01 8.34 -24.40
N TYR A 237 -6.37 8.47 -23.22
CA TYR A 237 -6.98 9.07 -22.04
C TYR A 237 -6.97 10.60 -22.04
N LYS A 238 -6.43 11.25 -23.08
CA LYS A 238 -6.67 12.67 -23.35
C LYS A 238 -8.15 12.96 -23.64
N TYR A 239 -8.89 11.98 -24.18
CA TYR A 239 -10.29 12.15 -24.55
C TYR A 239 -11.22 11.75 -23.38
N PRO A 240 -12.18 12.62 -23.00
CA PRO A 240 -13.13 12.36 -21.91
C PRO A 240 -13.93 11.06 -22.10
N SER A 241 -14.35 10.74 -23.33
CA SER A 241 -15.11 9.53 -23.64
C SER A 241 -14.36 8.24 -23.27
N TRP A 242 -13.05 8.18 -23.51
CA TRP A 242 -12.24 7.03 -23.13
C TRP A 242 -12.04 6.92 -21.60
N ARG A 243 -11.91 8.07 -20.90
CA ARG A 243 -11.86 8.08 -19.44
C ARG A 243 -13.18 7.61 -18.85
N LYS A 244 -14.32 8.11 -19.42
CA LYS A 244 -15.66 7.70 -19.01
C LYS A 244 -15.84 6.18 -19.15
N ALA A 245 -15.59 5.62 -20.33
CA ALA A 245 -15.73 4.19 -20.58
C ALA A 245 -14.83 3.32 -19.68
N ALA A 246 -13.64 3.81 -19.32
CA ALA A 246 -12.78 3.12 -18.37
C ALA A 246 -13.32 3.18 -16.93
N LEU A 247 -13.87 4.34 -16.52
CA LEU A 247 -14.45 4.53 -15.19
C LEU A 247 -15.76 3.77 -15.02
N GLU A 248 -16.59 3.65 -16.02
CA GLU A 248 -17.84 2.86 -15.98
C GLU A 248 -17.53 1.40 -15.59
N ARG A 249 -16.49 0.79 -16.17
CA ARG A 249 -16.02 -0.56 -15.78
C ARG A 249 -15.47 -0.61 -14.35
N VAL A 250 -14.75 0.44 -13.95
CA VAL A 250 -14.22 0.55 -12.58
C VAL A 250 -15.36 0.63 -11.56
N ILE A 251 -16.43 1.35 -11.86
CA ILE A 251 -17.63 1.46 -11.02
C ILE A 251 -18.23 0.08 -10.77
N GLU A 252 -18.41 -0.72 -11.83
CA GLU A 252 -18.93 -2.08 -11.73
C GLU A 252 -18.06 -2.99 -10.83
N GLU A 253 -16.74 -2.79 -10.85
CA GLU A 253 -15.82 -3.58 -10.04
C GLU A 253 -15.73 -3.10 -8.58
N LEU A 254 -15.87 -1.80 -8.31
CA LEU A 254 -15.51 -1.20 -7.02
C LEU A 254 -16.70 -0.90 -6.09
N VAL A 255 -17.89 -0.62 -6.63
CA VAL A 255 -19.07 -0.36 -5.77
C VAL A 255 -19.36 -1.58 -4.92
N GLY A 256 -19.58 -1.35 -3.62
CA GLY A 256 -19.80 -2.40 -2.62
C GLY A 256 -18.49 -3.03 -2.09
N LYS A 257 -17.32 -2.66 -2.59
CA LYS A 257 -16.06 -3.21 -2.06
C LYS A 257 -15.64 -2.52 -0.77
N PRO A 258 -15.11 -3.31 0.19
CA PRO A 258 -14.56 -2.75 1.41
C PRO A 258 -13.22 -2.06 1.12
N LEU A 259 -13.07 -0.85 1.61
CA LEU A 259 -11.82 -0.14 1.82
C LEU A 259 -11.24 -0.51 3.20
N THR A 260 -10.10 0.05 3.56
CA THR A 260 -9.53 -0.18 4.90
C THR A 260 -10.31 0.50 6.03
N THR A 261 -11.09 1.55 5.73
CA THR A 261 -11.83 2.35 6.73
C THR A 261 -13.34 2.43 6.50
N GLY A 262 -13.90 1.63 5.59
CA GLY A 262 -15.34 1.64 5.29
C GLY A 262 -15.67 0.84 4.04
N ILE A 263 -16.89 0.99 3.54
CA ILE A 263 -17.36 0.35 2.31
C ILE A 263 -17.60 1.44 1.27
N LEU A 264 -17.09 1.26 0.06
CA LEU A 264 -17.32 2.16 -1.06
C LEU A 264 -18.74 1.93 -1.61
N THR A 265 -19.67 2.81 -1.27
CA THR A 265 -21.12 2.61 -1.53
C THR A 265 -21.57 3.22 -2.85
N ASP A 266 -20.93 4.28 -3.32
CA ASP A 266 -21.28 4.92 -4.58
C ASP A 266 -20.05 5.47 -5.29
N ILE A 267 -20.06 5.36 -6.62
CA ILE A 267 -19.15 6.06 -7.53
C ILE A 267 -20.00 6.63 -8.67
N SER A 268 -20.05 7.94 -8.76
CA SER A 268 -20.85 8.60 -9.79
C SER A 268 -20.03 9.55 -10.67
N LEU A 269 -20.44 9.63 -11.95
CA LEU A 269 -19.85 10.51 -12.96
C LEU A 269 -20.81 11.64 -13.27
N ARG A 270 -20.38 12.90 -13.03
CA ARG A 270 -21.17 14.10 -13.34
C ARG A 270 -20.41 14.96 -14.34
N PRO A 271 -21.05 15.43 -15.43
CA PRO A 271 -20.39 16.36 -16.33
C PRO A 271 -19.90 17.61 -15.58
N THR A 272 -18.74 18.13 -15.97
CA THR A 272 -18.27 19.45 -15.51
C THR A 272 -19.20 20.55 -16.05
N LYS A 273 -19.18 21.75 -15.43
CA LYS A 273 -20.02 22.89 -15.85
C LYS A 273 -19.84 23.24 -17.33
N ASP A 274 -18.62 23.15 -17.84
CA ASP A 274 -18.26 23.39 -19.24
C ASP A 274 -18.54 22.19 -20.17
N ARG A 275 -19.01 21.06 -19.62
CA ARG A 275 -19.30 19.79 -20.30
C ARG A 275 -18.09 19.19 -21.05
N LYS A 276 -16.87 19.67 -20.77
CA LYS A 276 -15.64 19.17 -21.41
C LYS A 276 -15.00 17.98 -20.69
N ASP A 277 -15.43 17.68 -19.47
CA ASP A 277 -14.92 16.58 -18.67
C ASP A 277 -15.99 16.07 -17.68
N PHE A 278 -15.61 15.16 -16.79
CA PHE A 278 -16.45 14.59 -15.74
C PHE A 278 -15.79 14.78 -14.37
N ASN A 279 -16.60 15.07 -13.38
CA ASN A 279 -16.25 14.91 -11.99
C ASN A 279 -16.61 13.47 -11.57
N VAL A 280 -15.66 12.79 -10.96
CA VAL A 280 -15.82 11.45 -10.38
C VAL A 280 -16.00 11.65 -8.89
N ARG A 281 -17.17 11.29 -8.36
CA ARG A 281 -17.50 11.37 -6.94
C ARG A 281 -17.50 9.96 -6.36
N PHE A 282 -16.74 9.76 -5.30
CA PHE A 282 -16.67 8.54 -4.51
C PHE A 282 -17.35 8.78 -3.17
N VAL A 283 -18.16 7.83 -2.70
CA VAL A 283 -18.84 7.87 -1.39
C VAL A 283 -18.52 6.61 -0.63
N LYS A 284 -18.09 6.77 0.61
CA LYS A 284 -17.78 5.69 1.53
C LYS A 284 -18.71 5.73 2.74
N GLU A 285 -19.30 4.60 3.07
CA GLU A 285 -19.88 4.36 4.38
C GLU A 285 -18.76 3.92 5.32
N PRO A 286 -18.37 4.71 6.32
CA PRO A 286 -17.31 4.32 7.24
C PRO A 286 -17.72 3.11 8.06
N PHE A 287 -16.77 2.28 8.44
CA PHE A 287 -17.04 1.26 9.44
C PHE A 287 -17.56 1.93 10.71
N ARG A 288 -18.48 1.26 11.41
CA ARG A 288 -19.02 1.79 12.65
C ARG A 288 -17.87 2.04 13.62
N ARG A 289 -17.75 3.28 14.08
CA ARG A 289 -16.92 3.55 15.26
C ARG A 289 -17.61 2.85 16.43
N PRO A 290 -16.93 2.00 17.19
CA PRO A 290 -17.48 1.57 18.45
C PRO A 290 -17.75 2.85 19.24
N VAL A 291 -19.01 3.11 19.53
CA VAL A 291 -19.36 4.24 20.45
C VAL A 291 -18.72 3.86 21.77
N SER A 292 -17.64 4.52 22.09
CA SER A 292 -16.94 4.30 23.33
C SER A 292 -17.85 4.79 24.46
N GLN A 293 -18.41 3.86 25.21
CA GLN A 293 -19.08 4.16 26.49
C GLN A 293 -18.04 4.36 27.62
N LYS A 294 -16.75 4.52 27.27
CA LYS A 294 -15.71 4.72 28.25
C LYS A 294 -15.87 6.06 28.93
N SER A 295 -15.79 6.05 30.24
CA SER A 295 -15.74 7.26 31.04
C SER A 295 -14.45 8.05 30.77
N ASP A 296 -14.44 9.35 31.03
CA ASP A 296 -13.23 10.16 30.89
C ASP A 296 -12.09 9.67 31.81
N ALA A 297 -12.41 8.98 32.92
CA ALA A 297 -11.44 8.34 33.79
C ALA A 297 -10.75 7.16 33.11
N GLU A 298 -11.52 6.28 32.44
CA GLU A 298 -10.97 5.14 31.69
C GLU A 298 -10.13 5.60 30.48
N VAL A 299 -10.59 6.65 29.79
CA VAL A 299 -9.81 7.25 28.70
C VAL A 299 -8.47 7.77 29.22
N ARG A 300 -8.47 8.45 30.36
CA ARG A 300 -7.26 8.99 30.98
C ARG A 300 -6.30 7.86 31.39
N GLU A 301 -6.79 6.80 32.02
CA GLU A 301 -6.01 5.63 32.40
C GLU A 301 -5.32 4.98 31.18
N LEU A 302 -6.06 4.78 30.08
CA LEU A 302 -5.51 4.22 28.85
C LEU A 302 -4.44 5.12 28.21
N VAL A 303 -4.63 6.45 28.28
CA VAL A 303 -3.63 7.40 27.77
C VAL A 303 -2.35 7.32 28.61
N GLU A 304 -2.46 7.32 29.93
CA GLU A 304 -1.33 7.19 30.86
C GLU A 304 -0.60 5.84 30.67
N GLU A 305 -1.35 4.75 30.42
CA GLU A 305 -0.78 3.44 30.09
C GLU A 305 0.04 3.50 28.80
N MET A 306 -0.50 4.11 27.71
CA MET A 306 0.21 4.28 26.45
C MET A 306 1.47 5.15 26.62
N GLU A 307 1.38 6.29 27.30
CA GLU A 307 2.51 7.20 27.53
C GLU A 307 3.64 6.50 28.31
N ARG A 308 3.30 5.76 29.36
CA ARG A 308 4.25 5.01 30.18
C ARG A 308 4.98 3.91 29.41
N VAL A 309 4.22 3.11 28.62
CA VAL A 309 4.79 1.97 27.89
C VAL A 309 5.63 2.44 26.70
N LEU A 310 5.19 3.49 26.03
CA LEU A 310 5.83 4.00 24.80
C LEU A 310 6.98 4.98 25.11
N GLY A 311 7.07 5.47 26.35
CA GLY A 311 8.16 6.37 26.78
C GLY A 311 8.11 7.75 26.11
N VAL A 312 6.92 8.27 25.80
CA VAL A 312 6.72 9.54 25.08
C VAL A 312 5.97 10.54 25.96
N GLY A 313 6.38 11.79 25.86
CA GLY A 313 5.72 12.90 26.53
C GLY A 313 4.54 13.49 25.73
N ASP A 314 4.05 14.65 26.18
CA ASP A 314 2.80 15.31 25.77
C ASP A 314 2.57 15.54 24.25
N LYS A 315 3.61 15.49 23.42
CA LYS A 315 3.51 15.77 21.97
C LYS A 315 2.49 14.88 21.24
N ASN A 316 2.28 13.65 21.69
CA ASN A 316 1.39 12.68 21.05
C ASN A 316 0.08 12.46 21.83
N ARG A 317 -0.15 13.22 22.88
CA ARG A 317 -1.31 13.02 23.79
C ARG A 317 -2.66 13.10 23.06
N GLY A 318 -2.81 14.02 22.12
CA GLY A 318 -4.02 14.14 21.30
C GLY A 318 -4.32 12.89 20.47
N PHE A 319 -3.28 12.27 19.90
CA PHE A 319 -3.38 10.99 19.19
C PHE A 319 -3.82 9.86 20.15
N TYR A 320 -3.20 9.77 21.33
CA TYR A 320 -3.56 8.72 22.32
C TYR A 320 -4.97 8.90 22.85
N ILE A 321 -5.42 10.13 23.09
CA ILE A 321 -6.83 10.41 23.46
C ILE A 321 -7.78 9.90 22.36
N THR A 322 -7.47 10.14 21.10
CA THR A 322 -8.29 9.68 19.97
C THR A 322 -8.34 8.15 19.93
N ILE A 323 -7.20 7.49 20.10
CA ILE A 323 -7.12 6.03 20.17
C ILE A 323 -7.89 5.50 21.39
N ALA A 324 -7.67 6.07 22.57
CA ALA A 324 -8.35 5.64 23.81
C ALA A 324 -9.87 5.73 23.68
N ARG A 325 -10.39 6.77 23.04
CA ARG A 325 -11.83 6.96 22.82
C ARG A 325 -12.42 6.02 21.78
N ASN A 326 -11.73 5.79 20.67
CA ASN A 326 -12.28 5.13 19.49
C ASN A 326 -11.88 3.65 19.36
N CYS A 327 -10.93 3.16 20.17
CA CYS A 327 -10.42 1.80 20.08
C CYS A 327 -10.77 0.99 21.36
N PRO A 328 -11.19 -0.26 21.27
CA PRO A 328 -11.38 -1.13 22.44
C PRO A 328 -10.10 -1.22 23.29
N ALA A 329 -10.25 -1.17 24.63
CA ALA A 329 -9.11 -1.21 25.56
C ALA A 329 -8.24 -2.46 25.37
N GLU A 330 -8.88 -3.61 25.13
CA GLU A 330 -8.19 -4.87 24.86
C GLU A 330 -7.29 -4.81 23.63
N LEU A 331 -7.74 -4.11 22.57
CA LEU A 331 -6.96 -3.96 21.35
C LEU A 331 -5.77 -3.02 21.56
N ILE A 332 -5.95 -1.95 22.36
CA ILE A 332 -4.86 -1.04 22.74
C ILE A 332 -3.80 -1.82 23.52
N ARG A 333 -4.20 -2.60 24.53
CA ARG A 333 -3.28 -3.40 25.35
C ARG A 333 -2.57 -4.48 24.55
N ALA A 334 -3.27 -5.13 23.61
CA ALA A 334 -2.65 -6.07 22.68
C ALA A 334 -1.59 -5.39 21.82
N ALA A 335 -1.89 -4.23 21.25
CA ALA A 335 -0.94 -3.47 20.44
C ALA A 335 0.28 -3.00 21.25
N LEU A 336 0.09 -2.59 22.50
CA LEU A 336 1.19 -2.22 23.39
C LEU A 336 2.08 -3.43 23.72
N LYS A 337 1.48 -4.58 24.01
CA LYS A 337 2.20 -5.83 24.27
C LYS A 337 3.04 -6.22 23.05
N ASP A 338 2.44 -6.24 21.87
CA ASP A 338 3.13 -6.55 20.61
C ASP A 338 4.30 -5.58 20.36
N THR A 339 4.09 -4.28 20.63
CA THR A 339 5.12 -3.25 20.48
C THR A 339 6.33 -3.51 21.39
N VAL A 340 6.09 -3.87 22.65
CA VAL A 340 7.15 -4.20 23.62
C VAL A 340 7.89 -5.48 23.21
N GLU A 341 7.19 -6.47 22.69
CA GLU A 341 7.77 -7.73 22.22
C GLU A 341 8.65 -7.53 21.00
N GLU A 342 8.19 -6.73 20.03
CA GLU A 342 8.95 -6.35 18.82
C GLU A 342 10.21 -5.53 19.18
N GLU A 343 10.13 -4.64 20.20
CA GLU A 343 11.30 -3.93 20.72
C GLU A 343 12.31 -4.88 21.33
N ARG A 344 11.87 -5.77 22.22
CA ARG A 344 12.76 -6.75 22.89
C ARG A 344 13.45 -7.68 21.89
N SER A 345 12.80 -7.99 20.77
CA SER A 345 13.37 -8.81 19.71
C SER A 345 14.33 -8.03 18.78
N GLY A 346 14.57 -6.73 19.06
CA GLY A 346 15.43 -5.87 18.24
C GLY A 346 14.87 -5.55 16.86
N ARG A 347 13.56 -5.78 16.63
CA ARG A 347 12.90 -5.53 15.34
C ARG A 347 12.41 -4.10 15.19
N ILE A 348 12.32 -3.34 16.27
CA ILE A 348 12.06 -1.89 16.24
C ILE A 348 13.39 -1.16 16.28
N THR A 349 13.79 -0.56 15.16
CA THR A 349 15.01 0.24 15.05
C THR A 349 14.76 1.75 15.23
N GLY A 350 13.51 2.15 15.47
CA GLY A 350 13.06 3.54 15.64
C GLY A 350 12.22 3.75 16.89
N SER A 351 11.32 4.72 16.82
CA SER A 351 10.45 5.06 17.96
C SER A 351 9.34 4.01 18.19
N LYS A 352 9.25 3.49 19.41
CA LYS A 352 8.11 2.63 19.84
C LYS A 352 6.77 3.26 19.55
N ALA A 353 6.64 4.55 19.77
CA ALA A 353 5.41 5.29 19.57
C ALA A 353 4.96 5.30 18.12
N GLN A 354 5.89 5.42 17.19
CA GLN A 354 5.60 5.37 15.76
C GLN A 354 5.18 3.95 15.35
N PHE A 355 5.91 2.94 15.79
CA PHE A 355 5.53 1.55 15.53
C PHE A 355 4.13 1.25 16.07
N PHE A 356 3.85 1.60 17.33
CA PHE A 356 2.53 1.47 17.94
C PHE A 356 1.45 2.19 17.12
N GLY A 357 1.71 3.42 16.68
CA GLY A 357 0.77 4.21 15.88
C GLY A 357 0.34 3.52 14.60
N TYR A 358 1.27 2.91 13.86
CA TYR A 358 0.94 2.12 12.67
C TYR A 358 0.33 0.76 12.98
N TRP A 359 0.79 0.13 14.06
CA TRP A 359 0.30 -1.18 14.46
C TRP A 359 -1.15 -1.15 14.93
N ILE A 360 -1.51 -0.16 15.75
CA ILE A 360 -2.90 0.00 16.20
C ILE A 360 -3.86 0.33 15.05
N GLN A 361 -3.42 1.13 14.08
CA GLN A 361 -4.20 1.40 12.87
C GLN A 361 -4.44 0.12 12.06
N TYR A 362 -3.43 -0.71 11.90
CA TYR A 362 -3.55 -2.01 11.24
C TYR A 362 -4.52 -2.94 11.96
N LEU A 363 -4.37 -3.09 13.29
CA LEU A 363 -5.25 -3.94 14.09
C LEU A 363 -6.70 -3.44 14.10
N ALA A 364 -6.91 -2.13 14.16
CA ALA A 364 -8.22 -1.52 14.09
C ALA A 364 -8.88 -1.76 12.71
N ALA A 365 -8.15 -1.53 11.62
CA ALA A 365 -8.63 -1.80 10.27
C ALA A 365 -8.98 -3.28 10.08
N LYS A 366 -8.16 -4.19 10.62
CA LYS A 366 -8.42 -5.63 10.61
C LYS A 366 -9.75 -6.02 11.28
N ARG A 367 -10.16 -5.27 12.30
CA ARG A 367 -11.45 -5.45 13.02
C ARG A 367 -12.58 -4.56 12.48
N GLY A 368 -12.35 -3.82 11.39
CA GLY A 368 -13.33 -2.89 10.83
C GLY A 368 -13.66 -1.72 11.75
N ILE A 369 -12.67 -1.27 12.56
CA ILE A 369 -12.80 -0.14 13.48
C ILE A 369 -12.19 1.11 12.83
N ASP A 370 -12.99 2.17 12.69
CA ASP A 370 -12.50 3.50 12.31
C ASP A 370 -12.00 4.24 13.55
N LEU A 371 -10.71 4.52 13.60
CA LEU A 371 -10.08 5.27 14.69
C LEU A 371 -10.34 6.78 14.65
N GLY A 372 -10.90 7.31 13.57
CA GLY A 372 -11.13 8.74 13.39
C GLY A 372 -9.86 9.59 13.30
N LEU A 373 -8.75 8.98 12.90
CA LEU A 373 -7.47 9.68 12.72
C LEU A 373 -7.48 10.48 11.42
N LYS A 374 -7.08 11.74 11.47
CA LYS A 374 -6.89 12.55 10.26
C LYS A 374 -5.73 12.00 9.43
N SER A 375 -5.93 11.92 8.13
CA SER A 375 -4.86 11.57 7.19
C SER A 375 -4.07 12.83 6.85
N SER A 376 -2.84 12.91 7.31
CA SER A 376 -1.90 13.97 6.90
C SER A 376 -1.59 13.97 5.40
N PHE A 377 -2.02 12.95 4.66
CA PHE A 377 -1.76 12.81 3.23
C PHE A 377 -2.88 13.36 2.34
N GLY A 378 -4.12 13.43 2.83
CA GLY A 378 -5.23 14.07 2.10
C GLY A 378 -4.94 15.54 1.79
N GLU A 379 -4.30 16.24 2.72
CA GLU A 379 -3.92 17.65 2.54
C GLU A 379 -2.86 17.86 1.44
N LEU A 380 -1.95 16.91 1.24
CA LEU A 380 -0.92 16.98 0.19
C LEU A 380 -1.47 16.76 -1.23
N LEU A 381 -2.58 16.05 -1.36
CA LEU A 381 -3.24 15.80 -2.65
C LEU A 381 -4.31 16.84 -2.99
N ASP A 382 -4.88 17.52 -2.00
CA ASP A 382 -5.92 18.54 -2.18
C ASP A 382 -5.35 19.94 -2.54
N THR A 383 -4.04 20.15 -2.39
CA THR A 383 -3.36 21.44 -2.67
C THR A 383 -2.77 21.54 -4.09
N GLY A 384 -3.13 20.61 -4.98
CA GLY A 384 -2.67 20.58 -6.38
C GLY A 384 -3.75 20.97 -7.39
#